data_375d5e98b936e1d1117e82aea117f8e9
#
_entry.id   375d5e98b936e1d1117e82aea117f8e9
#
_cell.length_a   1.000
_cell.length_b   1.000
_cell.length_c   1.000
_cell.angle_alpha   90.00
_cell.angle_beta   90.00
_cell.angle_gamma   90.00
#
_symmetry.space_group_name_H-M   'P 1'
#
loop_
_entity.id
_entity.type
_entity.pdbx_description
1 polymer ?
#
loop_
_entity_poly.entity_id
_entity_poly.type
_entity_poly.pdbx_seq_one_letter_code
_entity_poly.pdbx_strand_id
1 'polypeptide(L)'
;MKSFVDRTNVKEDGTLIVQKEAIEIIPESIETIEDVLVRLKRGESVVLALSELPVEQAQRMLDFVTGALYAMNGSVKKVKNDKYVLIPPGGRIRKIREYK
;
A
#
# COMPACT_ATOMS: atom_id res chain seq x y z
N MET A 1 6.17 12.65 5.84
CA MET A 1 5.85 11.43 5.69
C MET A 1 6.93 10.61 5.10
N LYS A 2 7.11 9.40 5.48
CA LYS A 2 8.12 8.69 5.03
C LYS A 2 7.78 7.75 3.96
N SER A 3 8.55 7.58 3.03
CA SER A 3 8.29 6.68 1.97
C SER A 3 8.58 5.33 2.48
N PHE A 4 7.77 4.38 2.12
CA PHE A 4 7.95 3.04 2.55
C PHE A 4 9.08 2.43 1.76
N VAL A 5 9.10 2.63 0.52
CA VAL A 5 10.10 2.10 -0.29
C VAL A 5 10.51 3.16 -1.18
N ASP A 6 11.52 3.81 -0.92
CA ASP A 6 11.86 4.91 -1.73
C ASP A 6 13.13 4.67 -2.43
N ARG A 7 13.56 3.51 -2.58
CA ARG A 7 14.77 3.35 -3.26
C ARG A 7 14.80 2.07 -3.98
N THR A 8 15.78 1.85 -4.69
CA THR A 8 15.96 0.68 -5.44
C THR A 8 16.61 -0.34 -4.58
N ASN A 9 16.07 -1.50 -4.55
CA ASN A 9 16.62 -2.56 -3.79
C ASN A 9 17.14 -3.63 -4.71
N VAL A 10 18.33 -4.08 -4.46
CA VAL A 10 18.91 -5.11 -5.28
C VAL A 10 18.99 -6.36 -4.45
N LYS A 11 18.33 -7.40 -4.88
CA LYS A 11 18.34 -8.61 -4.14
C LYS A 11 19.56 -9.40 -4.42
N GLU A 12 19.82 -10.39 -3.65
CA GLU A 12 21.00 -11.15 -3.80
C GLU A 12 21.15 -11.81 -5.10
N ASP A 13 20.08 -12.15 -5.74
CA ASP A 13 20.15 -12.82 -7.01
C ASP A 13 20.22 -11.82 -8.15
N GLY A 14 20.40 -10.57 -7.85
CA GLY A 14 20.51 -9.58 -8.89
C GLY A 14 19.20 -8.97 -9.32
N THR A 15 18.13 -9.33 -8.68
CA THR A 15 16.84 -8.74 -9.03
C THR A 15 16.78 -7.31 -8.53
N LEU A 16 16.38 -6.44 -9.39
CA LEU A 16 16.29 -5.06 -9.01
C LEU A 16 14.85 -4.69 -8.83
N ILE A 17 14.49 -4.17 -7.71
CA ILE A 17 13.14 -3.75 -7.48
C ILE A 17 13.07 -2.26 -7.48
N VAL A 18 12.37 -1.73 -8.43
CA VAL A 18 12.21 -0.31 -8.50
C VAL A 18 10.75 -0.04 -8.38
N GLN A 19 10.36 0.78 -7.47
CA GLN A 19 8.98 1.06 -7.39
C GLN A 19 8.76 2.45 -7.08
N LYS A 20 7.61 2.92 -7.25
CA LYS A 20 7.30 4.23 -6.99
C LYS A 20 7.21 4.30 -5.57
N GLU A 21 7.53 5.33 -4.99
CA GLU A 21 7.41 5.54 -3.59
C GLU A 21 6.04 5.27 -3.13
N ALA A 22 5.89 4.61 -2.04
CA ALA A 22 4.57 4.39 -1.45
C ALA A 22 4.43 5.39 -0.33
N ILE A 23 3.28 6.00 -0.24
CA ILE A 23 3.02 7.00 0.77
C ILE A 23 2.41 6.36 1.98
N GLU A 24 2.94 6.66 3.15
CA GLU A 24 2.39 6.07 4.36
C GLU A 24 1.29 6.96 4.90
N ILE A 25 0.14 6.40 5.17
CA ILE A 25 -0.97 7.13 5.74
C ILE A 25 -1.33 6.48 7.04
N ILE A 26 -1.46 7.30 8.08
CA ILE A 26 -1.81 6.81 9.40
C ILE A 26 -3.14 7.44 9.74
N PRO A 27 -4.24 6.79 9.42
CA PRO A 27 -5.54 7.43 9.62
C PRO A 27 -5.90 7.57 11.08
N GLU A 28 -6.53 8.68 11.40
CA GLU A 28 -7.02 8.88 12.73
C GLU A 28 -8.53 8.85 12.73
N SER A 29 -9.14 8.74 11.59
CA SER A 29 -10.59 8.60 11.51
C SER A 29 -10.91 7.80 10.25
N ILE A 30 -12.08 7.23 10.24
CA ILE A 30 -12.49 6.40 9.12
C ILE A 30 -12.68 7.24 7.87
N GLU A 31 -12.82 8.52 8.01
CA GLU A 31 -13.02 9.35 6.85
C GLU A 31 -11.79 9.47 5.98
N THR A 32 -10.65 9.11 6.51
CA THR A 32 -9.44 9.12 5.73
C THR A 32 -9.52 8.16 4.56
N ILE A 33 -10.50 7.27 4.60
CA ILE A 33 -10.64 6.31 3.54
C ILE A 33 -10.80 6.94 2.19
N GLU A 34 -11.41 8.09 2.12
CA GLU A 34 -11.58 8.74 0.84
C GLU A 34 -10.26 9.17 0.25
N ASP A 35 -9.38 9.65 1.11
CA ASP A 35 -8.08 10.07 0.66
C ASP A 35 -7.27 8.87 0.17
N VAL A 36 -7.40 7.75 0.84
CA VAL A 36 -6.71 6.55 0.44
C VAL A 36 -7.19 6.10 -0.92
N LEU A 37 -8.51 6.12 -1.13
CA LEU A 37 -9.05 5.67 -2.39
C LEU A 37 -8.64 6.57 -3.55
N VAL A 38 -8.57 7.86 -3.31
CA VAL A 38 -8.17 8.77 -4.36
C VAL A 38 -6.74 8.46 -4.80
N ARG A 39 -5.88 8.19 -3.84
CA ARG A 39 -4.51 7.89 -4.18
C ARG A 39 -4.40 6.57 -4.93
N LEU A 40 -5.17 5.59 -4.50
CA LEU A 40 -5.14 4.31 -5.19
C LEU A 40 -5.65 4.46 -6.61
N LYS A 41 -6.65 5.31 -6.81
CA LYS A 41 -7.17 5.49 -8.14
C LYS A 41 -6.17 6.19 -9.04
N ARG A 42 -5.24 6.90 -8.49
CA ARG A 42 -4.23 7.54 -9.28
C ARG A 42 -3.06 6.61 -9.53
N GLY A 43 -3.11 5.39 -9.06
CA GLY A 43 -2.04 4.45 -9.26
C GLY A 43 -0.95 4.55 -8.22
N GLU A 44 -1.21 5.21 -7.11
CA GLU A 44 -0.21 5.36 -6.08
C GLU A 44 -0.36 4.24 -5.07
N SER A 45 0.74 3.67 -4.63
CA SER A 45 0.68 2.66 -3.60
C SER A 45 0.64 3.34 -2.24
N VAL A 46 -0.03 2.76 -1.30
CA VAL A 46 -0.20 3.34 0.01
C VAL A 46 0.17 2.34 1.07
N VAL A 47 0.93 2.77 2.07
CA VAL A 47 1.17 1.93 3.22
C VAL A 47 0.20 2.44 4.27
N LEU A 48 -0.75 1.62 4.65
CA LEU A 48 -1.78 2.01 5.57
C LEU A 48 -1.46 1.51 6.95
N ALA A 49 -1.25 2.40 7.89
CA ALA A 49 -0.95 2.02 9.25
C ALA A 49 -2.16 2.28 10.10
N LEU A 50 -2.74 1.26 10.69
CA LEU A 50 -4.01 1.38 11.36
C LEU A 50 -3.93 1.48 12.87
N SER A 51 -2.76 1.70 13.39
CA SER A 51 -2.58 1.66 14.84
C SER A 51 -3.30 2.79 15.57
N GLU A 52 -3.64 3.87 14.86
CA GLU A 52 -4.28 4.97 15.54
C GLU A 52 -5.81 4.90 15.51
N LEU A 53 -6.36 3.89 14.90
CA LEU A 53 -7.80 3.77 14.85
C LEU A 53 -8.29 2.75 15.88
N PRO A 54 -9.46 2.94 16.41
CA PRO A 54 -10.05 1.92 17.25
C PRO A 54 -10.20 0.65 16.45
N VAL A 55 -10.11 -0.47 17.10
CA VAL A 55 -10.11 -1.75 16.42
C VAL A 55 -11.25 -1.92 15.45
N GLU A 56 -12.44 -1.55 15.82
CA GLU A 56 -13.56 -1.73 14.93
C GLU A 56 -13.45 -0.89 13.70
N GLN A 57 -12.97 0.33 13.83
CA GLN A 57 -12.85 1.19 12.69
C GLN A 57 -11.68 0.74 11.80
N ALA A 58 -10.63 0.25 12.43
CA ALA A 58 -9.51 -0.24 11.65
C ALA A 58 -9.94 -1.43 10.80
N GLN A 59 -10.71 -2.33 11.36
CA GLN A 59 -11.17 -3.49 10.63
C GLN A 59 -12.10 -3.07 9.50
N ARG A 60 -12.95 -2.10 9.77
CA ARG A 60 -13.86 -1.64 8.75
C ARG A 60 -13.12 -0.99 7.60
N MET A 61 -12.11 -0.18 7.92
CA MET A 61 -11.35 0.47 6.88
C MET A 61 -10.60 -0.57 6.06
N LEU A 62 -10.01 -1.56 6.71
CA LEU A 62 -9.26 -2.56 6.01
C LEU A 62 -10.18 -3.38 5.09
N ASP A 63 -11.36 -3.72 5.56
CA ASP A 63 -12.30 -4.48 4.75
C ASP A 63 -12.71 -3.68 3.54
N PHE A 64 -12.93 -2.39 3.73
CA PHE A 64 -13.38 -1.56 2.64
C PHE A 64 -12.28 -1.41 1.57
N VAL A 65 -11.07 -1.10 1.99
CA VAL A 65 -10.02 -0.89 1.00
C VAL A 65 -9.64 -2.20 0.32
N THR A 66 -9.73 -3.31 1.05
CA THR A 66 -9.43 -4.59 0.44
C THR A 66 -10.46 -4.91 -0.64
N GLY A 67 -11.73 -4.65 -0.36
CA GLY A 67 -12.76 -4.87 -1.35
C GLY A 67 -12.58 -3.98 -2.55
N ALA A 68 -12.23 -2.72 -2.32
CA ALA A 68 -12.04 -1.80 -3.41
C ALA A 68 -10.85 -2.24 -4.27
N LEU A 69 -9.79 -2.70 -3.65
CA LEU A 69 -8.63 -3.13 -4.41
C LEU A 69 -8.92 -4.39 -5.20
N TYR A 70 -9.68 -5.29 -4.63
CA TYR A 70 -10.05 -6.47 -5.37
C TYR A 70 -10.88 -6.07 -6.58
N ALA A 71 -11.77 -5.13 -6.42
CA ALA A 71 -12.61 -4.70 -7.52
C ALA A 71 -11.79 -4.08 -8.63
N MET A 72 -10.66 -3.47 -8.31
CA MET A 72 -9.85 -2.86 -9.34
C MET A 72 -8.63 -3.69 -9.67
N ASN A 73 -8.59 -4.91 -9.22
CA ASN A 73 -7.48 -5.79 -9.52
C ASN A 73 -6.16 -5.36 -8.89
N GLY A 74 -6.25 -4.77 -7.77
CA GLY A 74 -5.06 -4.45 -7.01
C GLY A 74 -4.76 -5.55 -6.01
N SER A 75 -3.89 -5.29 -5.07
CA SER A 75 -3.59 -6.29 -4.06
C SER A 75 -3.24 -5.65 -2.72
N VAL A 76 -3.31 -6.41 -1.67
CA VAL A 76 -3.04 -5.96 -0.34
C VAL A 76 -2.07 -6.92 0.30
N LYS A 77 -1.05 -6.39 0.95
CA LYS A 77 -0.14 -7.24 1.66
C LYS A 77 0.08 -6.74 3.05
N LYS A 78 0.04 -7.62 4.02
CA LYS A 78 0.27 -7.22 5.39
C LYS A 78 1.77 -7.25 5.64
N VAL A 79 2.36 -6.19 6.08
CA VAL A 79 3.79 -6.15 6.31
C VAL A 79 4.16 -6.23 7.75
N LYS A 80 3.29 -5.77 8.64
CA LYS A 80 3.53 -5.86 10.02
C LYS A 80 2.22 -5.78 10.69
N ASN A 81 2.19 -5.87 11.99
CA ASN A 81 0.93 -5.72 12.68
C ASN A 81 0.39 -4.38 12.34
N ASP A 82 -0.78 -4.27 12.00
CA ASP A 82 -1.48 -3.02 11.72
C ASP A 82 -0.93 -2.25 10.54
N LYS A 83 -0.02 -2.80 9.77
CA LYS A 83 0.48 -2.12 8.60
C LYS A 83 0.26 -2.93 7.35
N TYR A 84 -0.32 -2.33 6.36
CA TYR A 84 -0.66 -3.01 5.12
C TYR A 84 -0.21 -2.19 3.93
N VAL A 85 0.27 -2.86 2.90
CA VAL A 85 0.66 -2.19 1.68
C VAL A 85 -0.44 -2.40 0.67
N LEU A 86 -0.98 -1.31 0.16
CA LEU A 86 -2.08 -1.35 -0.78
C LEU A 86 -1.52 -1.03 -2.15
N ILE A 87 -1.67 -1.93 -3.08
CA ILE A 87 -1.07 -1.80 -4.39
C ILE A 87 -2.14 -1.80 -5.47
N PRO A 88 -2.36 -0.66 -6.10
CA PRO A 88 -3.38 -0.59 -7.13
C PRO A 88 -2.87 -1.21 -8.41
N PRO A 89 -3.71 -1.47 -9.36
CA PRO A 89 -3.34 -2.14 -10.56
C PRO A 89 -2.36 -1.31 -11.30
N GLY A 90 -1.95 -0.59 -11.56
CA GLY A 90 -0.98 0.06 -12.33
C GLY A 90 0.15 0.54 -11.53
N GLY A 91 -0.02 0.59 -10.26
CA GLY A 91 1.03 1.12 -9.49
C GLY A 91 1.83 0.08 -8.86
N ARG A 92 1.93 -1.04 -9.38
CA ARG A 92 2.55 -2.07 -8.80
C ARG A 92 3.94 -1.89 -8.50
N ILE A 93 4.41 -2.65 -7.68
CA ILE A 93 5.70 -2.65 -7.39
C ILE A 93 6.34 -3.23 -8.53
N ARG A 94 7.25 -2.59 -9.15
CA ARG A 94 7.71 -3.00 -10.30
C ARG A 94 8.80 -3.88 -10.11
N LYS A 95 8.75 -5.02 -10.08
CA LYS A 95 9.69 -5.86 -10.00
C LYS A 95 10.32 -5.85 -11.21
N ILE A 96 11.25 -5.26 -11.29
CA ILE A 96 11.86 -5.14 -12.47
C ILE A 96 12.47 -6.33 -12.67
N ARG A 97 12.07 -7.22 -12.76
CA ARG A 97 12.40 -8.32 -13.10
C ARG A 97 13.58 -8.60 -12.80
N GLU A 98 13.99 -9.15 -12.90
CA GLU A 98 14.94 -9.59 -12.59
C GLU A 98 15.93 -9.34 -13.36
N TYR A 99 16.87 -9.09 -13.05
CA TYR A 99 17.83 -8.77 -13.75
C TYR A 99 18.61 -9.87 -13.46
N LYS A 100 18.56 -10.73 -13.69
CA LYS A 100 19.29 -11.78 -13.44
C LYS A 100 20.31 -11.88 -14.23
#